data_2db11afad72e042e5004d6ccb5e91966
#
_entry.id   2db11afad72e042e5004d6ccb5e91966
#
_cell.length_a   1.000
_cell.length_b   1.000
_cell.length_c   1.000
_cell.angle_alpha   90.00
_cell.angle_beta   90.00
_cell.angle_gamma   90.00
#
_symmetry.space_group_name_H-M   'P 1'
#
loop_
_entity.id
_entity.type
_entity.pdbx_description
1 polymer ?
#
loop_
_entity_poly.entity_id
_entity_poly.type
_entity_poly.pdbx_seq_one_letter_code
_entity_poly.pdbx_strand_id
1 'polypeptide(L)'
;MNKSQHWYDKDGNACFEVPKAKGGGMRATTLADARKLGLYPSVTTIMGVMAKPQLDDWKLQQVADRAYANPPKDGEEASSYARRTIVGAFEQVSDAADLGTAIHAALEAHFQGFPVPEGMDVYVNPVVAALDKAGIRLMQHELRLVNAAGGYAGTTDAVMVRDGQQGILDFKSRKTKVGVKCEPWDTEPMQIAAYGVAKFLTVPICGANVYISTTEPGRVEVVHYNHAELYAAWHAFRNMIELWQYLKGYRPPSTSSATSNQSVNQ
;
A
#
# COMPACT_ATOMS: atom_id res chain seq x y z
N MET A 1 -6.55 -3.10 -16.37
CA MET A 1 -7.39 -2.72 -15.22
C MET A 1 -6.81 -1.47 -14.58
N ASN A 2 -7.59 -0.38 -14.49
CA ASN A 2 -7.17 0.83 -13.79
C ASN A 2 -7.05 0.47 -12.30
N LYS A 3 -5.83 0.49 -11.73
CA LYS A 3 -5.67 0.35 -10.27
C LYS A 3 -6.49 1.47 -9.64
N SER A 4 -7.42 1.14 -8.76
CA SER A 4 -8.15 2.12 -7.98
C SER A 4 -7.12 2.98 -7.24
N GLN A 5 -7.13 4.28 -7.53
CA GLN A 5 -6.30 5.23 -6.80
C GLN A 5 -6.95 5.43 -5.44
N HIS A 6 -6.18 5.32 -4.37
CA HIS A 6 -6.66 5.53 -3.02
C HIS A 6 -6.55 7.02 -2.67
N TRP A 7 -7.66 7.57 -2.23
CA TRP A 7 -7.80 8.98 -1.88
C TRP A 7 -8.28 9.14 -0.44
N TYR A 8 -7.88 10.23 0.19
CA TYR A 8 -8.25 10.56 1.55
C TYR A 8 -8.68 12.03 1.63
N ASP A 9 -9.61 12.36 2.52
CA ASP A 9 -9.92 13.74 2.84
C ASP A 9 -8.89 14.34 3.82
N LYS A 10 -9.08 15.62 4.19
CA LYS A 10 -8.20 16.34 5.12
C LYS A 10 -8.18 15.75 6.55
N ASP A 11 -9.19 14.99 6.92
CA ASP A 11 -9.37 14.38 8.24
C ASP A 11 -8.89 12.91 8.24
N GLY A 12 -8.37 12.40 7.11
CA GLY A 12 -7.87 11.05 6.95
C GLY A 12 -8.95 10.01 6.63
N ASN A 13 -10.17 10.43 6.32
CA ASN A 13 -11.20 9.48 5.92
C ASN A 13 -10.93 8.98 4.51
N ALA A 14 -11.11 7.67 4.31
CA ALA A 14 -10.96 7.03 3.01
C ALA A 14 -12.08 7.50 2.05
N CYS A 15 -11.69 7.99 0.88
CA CYS A 15 -12.58 8.46 -0.18
C CYS A 15 -12.33 7.65 -1.46
N PHE A 16 -12.34 6.32 -1.37
CA PHE A 16 -12.02 5.44 -2.50
C PHE A 16 -13.14 5.33 -3.51
N GLU A 17 -14.36 5.64 -3.08
CA GLU A 17 -15.55 5.65 -3.91
C GLU A 17 -16.37 6.92 -3.72
N VAL A 18 -17.06 7.32 -4.77
CA VAL A 18 -18.01 8.44 -4.78
C VAL A 18 -19.34 7.99 -5.44
N PRO A 19 -20.46 8.64 -5.11
CA PRO A 19 -21.74 8.36 -5.76
C PRO A 19 -21.67 8.52 -7.28
N LYS A 20 -22.34 7.64 -8.02
CA LYS A 20 -22.54 7.81 -9.46
C LYS A 20 -23.45 9.02 -9.73
N ALA A 21 -23.17 9.75 -10.79
CA ALA A 21 -23.98 10.91 -11.19
C ALA A 21 -25.41 10.51 -11.65
N LYS A 22 -25.60 9.28 -12.13
CA LYS A 22 -26.89 8.74 -12.58
C LYS A 22 -26.99 7.26 -12.23
N GLY A 23 -28.21 6.78 -11.95
CA GLY A 23 -28.52 5.35 -11.78
C GLY A 23 -28.25 4.76 -10.40
N GLY A 24 -27.87 5.56 -9.41
CA GLY A 24 -27.58 5.11 -8.04
C GLY A 24 -26.28 4.29 -7.93
N GLY A 25 -25.86 3.97 -6.67
CA GLY A 25 -24.66 3.20 -6.35
C GLY A 25 -23.39 4.04 -6.35
N MET A 26 -22.25 3.36 -6.07
CA MET A 26 -20.93 3.96 -5.94
C MET A 26 -20.06 3.66 -7.17
N ARG A 27 -19.04 4.48 -7.38
CA ARG A 27 -17.95 4.24 -8.35
C ARG A 27 -16.62 4.66 -7.77
N ALA A 28 -15.53 4.12 -8.27
CA ALA A 28 -14.20 4.51 -7.87
C ALA A 28 -13.98 6.03 -8.05
N THR A 29 -13.34 6.63 -7.04
CA THR A 29 -12.93 8.04 -7.05
C THR A 29 -11.85 8.27 -8.10
N THR A 30 -12.04 9.27 -8.94
CA THR A 30 -11.11 9.65 -10.00
C THR A 30 -10.29 10.88 -9.58
N LEU A 31 -9.25 11.19 -10.36
CA LEU A 31 -8.49 12.43 -10.19
C LEU A 31 -9.37 13.69 -10.35
N ALA A 32 -10.40 13.65 -11.19
CA ALA A 32 -11.34 14.76 -11.36
C ALA A 32 -12.15 15.00 -10.07
N ASP A 33 -12.58 13.92 -9.42
CA ASP A 33 -13.26 14.01 -8.12
C ASP A 33 -12.30 14.53 -7.04
N ALA A 34 -11.06 14.04 -7.03
CA ALA A 34 -10.06 14.48 -6.07
C ALA A 34 -9.76 15.98 -6.18
N ARG A 35 -9.67 16.52 -7.40
CA ARG A 35 -9.54 17.97 -7.63
C ARG A 35 -10.73 18.76 -7.08
N LYS A 36 -11.93 18.25 -7.32
CA LYS A 36 -13.17 18.90 -6.86
C LYS A 36 -13.33 18.89 -5.35
N LEU A 37 -12.92 17.78 -4.72
CA LEU A 37 -13.11 17.53 -3.29
C LEU A 37 -11.89 17.89 -2.44
N GLY A 38 -10.76 18.25 -3.06
CA GLY A 38 -9.52 18.57 -2.34
C GLY A 38 -8.88 17.36 -1.68
N LEU A 39 -8.93 16.17 -2.32
CA LEU A 39 -8.47 14.92 -1.71
C LEU A 39 -6.96 14.73 -1.86
N TYR A 40 -6.38 14.01 -0.91
CA TYR A 40 -4.96 13.64 -0.88
C TYR A 40 -4.76 12.24 -1.47
N PRO A 41 -3.80 12.05 -2.40
CA PRO A 41 -3.44 10.72 -2.89
C PRO A 41 -2.76 9.90 -1.79
N SER A 42 -2.94 8.58 -1.82
CA SER A 42 -2.17 7.70 -0.93
C SER A 42 -0.68 7.67 -1.30
N VAL A 43 0.17 7.31 -0.33
CA VAL A 43 1.59 7.02 -0.54
C VAL A 43 1.77 6.05 -1.71
N THR A 44 1.00 4.95 -1.75
CA THR A 44 1.08 3.94 -2.83
C THR A 44 0.60 4.46 -4.18
N THR A 45 -0.36 5.41 -4.21
CA THR A 45 -0.79 6.10 -5.44
C THR A 45 0.35 6.96 -6.01
N ILE A 46 1.09 7.67 -5.17
CA ILE A 46 2.26 8.46 -5.56
C ILE A 46 3.38 7.56 -6.07
N MET A 47 3.72 6.49 -5.33
CA MET A 47 4.74 5.51 -5.75
C MET A 47 4.39 4.79 -7.06
N GLY A 48 3.14 4.87 -7.48
CA GLY A 48 2.68 4.35 -8.76
C GLY A 48 3.27 5.05 -10.00
N VAL A 49 4.01 6.17 -9.84
CA VAL A 49 4.76 6.82 -10.95
C VAL A 49 6.04 6.10 -11.31
N MET A 50 6.56 5.25 -10.43
CA MET A 50 7.73 4.44 -10.72
C MET A 50 7.39 3.35 -11.74
N ALA A 51 8.25 3.20 -12.74
CA ALA A 51 8.25 2.02 -13.59
C ALA A 51 8.59 0.77 -12.76
N LYS A 52 7.94 -0.34 -13.07
CA LYS A 52 8.15 -1.63 -12.41
C LYS A 52 8.46 -2.71 -13.46
N PRO A 53 9.60 -2.59 -14.18
CA PRO A 53 9.90 -3.45 -15.32
C PRO A 53 9.83 -4.93 -14.97
N GLN A 54 10.40 -5.35 -13.84
CA GLN A 54 10.33 -6.73 -13.37
C GLN A 54 8.90 -7.24 -13.15
N LEU A 55 8.00 -6.40 -12.65
CA LEU A 55 6.58 -6.74 -12.50
C LEU A 55 5.87 -6.83 -13.85
N ASP A 56 6.24 -5.96 -14.79
CA ASP A 56 5.62 -5.95 -16.11
C ASP A 56 6.13 -7.15 -16.94
N ASP A 57 7.41 -7.49 -16.88
CA ASP A 57 7.98 -8.70 -17.45
C ASP A 57 7.34 -9.96 -16.86
N TRP A 58 7.18 -10.00 -15.52
CA TRP A 58 6.49 -11.11 -14.87
C TRP A 58 5.03 -11.26 -15.34
N LYS A 59 4.28 -10.16 -15.52
CA LYS A 59 2.91 -10.20 -16.05
C LYS A 59 2.86 -10.74 -17.47
N LEU A 60 3.79 -10.31 -18.33
CA LEU A 60 3.91 -10.83 -19.68
C LEU A 60 4.18 -12.34 -19.67
N GLN A 61 5.08 -12.80 -18.79
CA GLN A 61 5.35 -14.22 -18.63
C GLN A 61 4.10 -14.99 -18.19
N GLN A 62 3.31 -14.48 -17.20
CA GLN A 62 2.07 -15.15 -16.78
C GLN A 62 1.07 -15.30 -17.94
N VAL A 63 0.95 -14.29 -18.80
CA VAL A 63 0.07 -14.35 -19.98
C VAL A 63 0.60 -15.36 -20.99
N ALA A 64 1.91 -15.40 -21.25
CA ALA A 64 2.53 -16.36 -22.16
C ALA A 64 2.39 -17.81 -21.66
N ASP A 65 2.64 -18.05 -20.38
CA ASP A 65 2.49 -19.37 -19.75
C ASP A 65 1.03 -19.85 -19.82
N ARG A 66 0.08 -18.95 -19.56
CA ARG A 66 -1.35 -19.28 -19.67
C ARG A 66 -1.76 -19.58 -21.12
N ALA A 67 -1.25 -18.82 -22.08
CA ALA A 67 -1.49 -19.04 -23.51
C ALA A 67 -0.96 -20.41 -23.96
N TYR A 68 0.24 -20.75 -23.53
CA TYR A 68 0.86 -22.06 -23.84
C TYR A 68 0.09 -23.24 -23.23
N ALA A 69 -0.32 -23.12 -21.96
CA ALA A 69 -1.07 -24.17 -21.28
C ALA A 69 -2.53 -24.32 -21.76
N ASN A 70 -3.10 -23.29 -22.38
CA ASN A 70 -4.50 -23.27 -22.81
C ASN A 70 -4.62 -22.71 -24.23
N PRO A 71 -4.22 -23.45 -25.26
CA PRO A 71 -4.24 -23.00 -26.65
C PRO A 71 -5.67 -22.60 -27.12
N PRO A 72 -5.80 -21.92 -28.25
CA PRO A 72 -7.10 -21.60 -28.85
C PRO A 72 -7.95 -22.85 -29.06
N LYS A 73 -9.25 -22.74 -28.82
CA LYS A 73 -10.21 -23.77 -29.16
C LYS A 73 -10.57 -23.69 -30.65
N ASP A 74 -11.03 -24.81 -31.23
CA ASP A 74 -11.46 -24.82 -32.61
C ASP A 74 -12.58 -23.78 -32.83
N GLY A 75 -12.36 -22.88 -33.79
CA GLY A 75 -13.29 -21.81 -34.12
C GLY A 75 -13.34 -20.64 -33.11
N GLU A 76 -12.43 -20.60 -32.10
CA GLU A 76 -12.39 -19.49 -31.16
C GLU A 76 -11.82 -18.22 -31.81
N GLU A 77 -12.57 -17.13 -31.75
CA GLU A 77 -12.12 -15.83 -32.23
C GLU A 77 -10.90 -15.33 -31.44
N ALA A 78 -9.91 -14.72 -32.13
CA ALA A 78 -8.65 -14.25 -31.54
C ALA A 78 -8.86 -13.29 -30.35
N SER A 79 -9.86 -12.42 -30.44
CA SER A 79 -10.21 -11.48 -29.37
C SER A 79 -10.77 -12.17 -28.13
N SER A 80 -11.55 -13.24 -28.29
CA SER A 80 -12.10 -14.06 -27.21
C SER A 80 -11.02 -14.86 -26.54
N TYR A 81 -10.13 -15.49 -27.33
CA TYR A 81 -8.94 -16.19 -26.84
C TYR A 81 -8.04 -15.26 -26.02
N ALA A 82 -7.68 -14.09 -26.56
CA ALA A 82 -6.85 -13.12 -25.86
C ALA A 82 -7.45 -12.69 -24.51
N ARG A 83 -8.77 -12.39 -24.50
CA ARG A 83 -9.48 -12.02 -23.27
C ARG A 83 -9.46 -13.15 -22.22
N ARG A 84 -9.80 -14.38 -22.63
CA ARG A 84 -9.80 -15.56 -21.76
C ARG A 84 -8.42 -15.83 -21.19
N THR A 85 -7.37 -15.70 -22.01
CA THR A 85 -5.98 -15.91 -21.62
C THR A 85 -5.55 -14.87 -20.59
N ILE A 86 -5.81 -13.57 -20.83
CA ILE A 86 -5.48 -12.48 -19.92
C ILE A 86 -6.22 -12.64 -18.58
N VAL A 87 -7.52 -12.92 -18.60
CA VAL A 87 -8.30 -13.10 -17.37
C VAL A 87 -7.72 -14.27 -16.57
N GLY A 88 -7.57 -15.45 -17.19
CA GLY A 88 -7.06 -16.63 -16.50
C GLY A 88 -5.60 -16.54 -16.04
N ALA A 89 -4.77 -15.71 -16.70
CA ALA A 89 -3.40 -15.46 -16.24
C ALA A 89 -3.35 -14.75 -14.88
N PHE A 90 -4.37 -13.97 -14.55
CA PHE A 90 -4.41 -13.16 -13.32
C PHE A 90 -5.37 -13.69 -12.25
N GLU A 91 -6.06 -14.80 -12.45
CA GLU A 91 -6.88 -15.46 -11.43
C GLU A 91 -6.05 -15.81 -10.19
N GLN A 92 -4.92 -16.49 -10.36
CA GLN A 92 -4.03 -16.85 -9.24
C GLN A 92 -3.39 -15.63 -8.55
N VAL A 93 -3.29 -14.51 -9.26
CA VAL A 93 -2.81 -13.25 -8.68
C VAL A 93 -3.87 -12.65 -7.77
N SER A 94 -5.15 -12.76 -8.16
CA SER A 94 -6.29 -12.38 -7.31
C SER A 94 -6.30 -13.18 -6.02
N ASP A 95 -6.22 -14.50 -6.11
CA ASP A 95 -6.22 -15.40 -4.93
C ASP A 95 -5.08 -15.07 -3.96
N ALA A 96 -3.89 -14.77 -4.49
CA ALA A 96 -2.76 -14.37 -3.66
C ALA A 96 -2.95 -12.99 -3.00
N ALA A 97 -3.61 -12.05 -3.67
CA ALA A 97 -3.96 -10.75 -3.11
C ALA A 97 -5.06 -10.89 -2.05
N ASP A 98 -6.03 -11.76 -2.25
CA ASP A 98 -7.09 -12.05 -1.31
C ASP A 98 -6.55 -12.70 -0.03
N LEU A 99 -5.61 -13.65 -0.15
CA LEU A 99 -4.90 -14.22 1.00
C LEU A 99 -4.09 -13.15 1.75
N GLY A 100 -3.39 -12.26 1.03
CA GLY A 100 -2.67 -11.15 1.64
C GLY A 100 -3.61 -10.25 2.45
N THR A 101 -4.75 -9.90 1.90
CA THR A 101 -5.78 -9.10 2.58
C THR A 101 -6.31 -9.82 3.82
N ALA A 102 -6.56 -11.13 3.73
CA ALA A 102 -7.01 -11.94 4.86
C ALA A 102 -5.96 -12.01 5.99
N ILE A 103 -4.67 -12.12 5.65
CA ILE A 103 -3.58 -12.10 6.63
C ILE A 103 -3.53 -10.76 7.36
N HIS A 104 -3.60 -9.63 6.64
CA HIS A 104 -3.63 -8.30 7.25
C HIS A 104 -4.83 -8.14 8.19
N ALA A 105 -6.04 -8.51 7.76
CA ALA A 105 -7.23 -8.45 8.59
C ALA A 105 -7.13 -9.34 9.86
N ALA A 106 -6.50 -10.51 9.75
CA ALA A 106 -6.28 -11.39 10.88
C ALA A 106 -5.28 -10.82 11.89
N LEU A 107 -4.20 -10.20 11.42
CA LEU A 107 -3.23 -9.49 12.27
C LEU A 107 -3.89 -8.28 12.95
N GLU A 108 -4.67 -7.50 12.21
CA GLU A 108 -5.42 -6.37 12.77
C GLU A 108 -6.36 -6.86 13.90
N ALA A 109 -7.16 -7.89 13.64
CA ALA A 109 -8.06 -8.48 14.64
C ALA A 109 -7.28 -8.92 15.91
N HIS A 110 -6.17 -9.64 15.73
CA HIS A 110 -5.34 -10.10 16.84
C HIS A 110 -4.83 -8.94 17.70
N PHE A 111 -4.22 -7.93 17.07
CA PHE A 111 -3.60 -6.81 17.79
C PHE A 111 -4.63 -5.83 18.38
N GLN A 112 -5.86 -5.85 17.91
CA GLN A 112 -7.00 -5.14 18.51
C GLN A 112 -7.70 -5.95 19.62
N GLY A 113 -7.28 -7.20 19.88
CA GLY A 113 -7.87 -8.07 20.89
C GLY A 113 -9.14 -8.78 20.44
N PHE A 114 -9.42 -8.82 19.15
CA PHE A 114 -10.52 -9.60 18.57
C PHE A 114 -10.08 -11.03 18.24
N PRO A 115 -11.04 -11.98 18.13
CA PRO A 115 -10.74 -13.34 17.72
C PRO A 115 -10.10 -13.38 16.33
N VAL A 116 -9.03 -14.16 16.20
CA VAL A 116 -8.40 -14.44 14.91
C VAL A 116 -9.34 -15.35 14.09
N PRO A 117 -9.59 -15.05 12.82
CA PRO A 117 -10.38 -15.90 11.95
C PRO A 117 -9.80 -17.32 11.87
N GLU A 118 -10.67 -18.33 11.75
CA GLU A 118 -10.28 -19.75 11.67
C GLU A 118 -9.25 -19.99 10.57
N GLY A 119 -8.19 -20.74 10.89
CA GLY A 119 -7.11 -21.07 9.98
C GLY A 119 -6.06 -19.96 9.77
N MET A 120 -6.23 -18.76 10.34
CA MET A 120 -5.26 -17.66 10.21
C MET A 120 -4.17 -17.70 11.28
N ASP A 121 -4.30 -18.51 12.33
CA ASP A 121 -3.29 -18.67 13.38
C ASP A 121 -1.91 -19.06 12.84
N VAL A 122 -1.87 -19.81 11.75
CA VAL A 122 -0.65 -20.23 11.06
C VAL A 122 0.17 -19.04 10.53
N TYR A 123 -0.45 -17.90 10.32
CA TYR A 123 0.20 -16.65 9.91
C TYR A 123 0.40 -15.70 11.09
N VAL A 124 -0.58 -15.59 11.98
CA VAL A 124 -0.58 -14.64 13.11
C VAL A 124 0.44 -15.02 14.19
N ASN A 125 0.41 -16.27 14.67
CA ASN A 125 1.31 -16.69 15.76
C ASN A 125 2.80 -16.55 15.42
N PRO A 126 3.28 -16.92 14.21
CA PRO A 126 4.67 -16.67 13.82
C PRO A 126 5.05 -15.18 13.76
N VAL A 127 4.12 -14.31 13.36
CA VAL A 127 4.36 -12.85 13.38
C VAL A 127 4.54 -12.36 14.80
N VAL A 128 3.66 -12.74 15.73
CA VAL A 128 3.78 -12.38 17.16
C VAL A 128 5.13 -12.81 17.71
N ALA A 129 5.50 -14.07 17.49
CA ALA A 129 6.79 -14.61 17.93
C ALA A 129 8.00 -13.88 17.30
N ALA A 130 7.90 -13.49 16.02
CA ALA A 130 8.95 -12.75 15.33
C ALA A 130 9.11 -11.32 15.86
N LEU A 131 7.99 -10.64 16.18
CA LEU A 131 8.00 -9.31 16.78
C LEU A 131 8.62 -9.35 18.18
N ASP A 132 8.22 -10.31 19.02
CA ASP A 132 8.78 -10.50 20.36
C ASP A 132 10.28 -10.75 20.29
N LYS A 133 10.74 -11.64 19.41
CA LYS A 133 12.16 -11.92 19.18
C LYS A 133 12.94 -10.69 18.71
N ALA A 134 12.30 -9.81 17.92
CA ALA A 134 12.89 -8.58 17.41
C ALA A 134 12.86 -7.42 18.41
N GLY A 135 12.23 -7.60 19.59
CA GLY A 135 12.05 -6.56 20.59
C GLY A 135 11.10 -5.44 20.13
N ILE A 136 10.16 -5.77 19.25
CA ILE A 136 9.20 -4.83 18.68
C ILE A 136 7.88 -4.94 19.42
N ARG A 137 7.37 -3.80 19.89
CA ARG A 137 6.02 -3.68 20.45
C ARG A 137 5.19 -2.74 19.58
N LEU A 138 4.01 -3.17 19.17
CA LEU A 138 3.08 -2.34 18.42
C LEU A 138 2.28 -1.44 19.39
N MET A 139 2.07 -0.19 18.98
CA MET A 139 1.43 0.85 19.79
C MET A 139 0.09 1.31 19.23
N GLN A 140 -0.02 1.40 17.92
CA GLN A 140 -1.20 1.82 17.19
C GLN A 140 -1.29 1.00 15.90
N HIS A 141 -2.51 0.66 15.48
CA HIS A 141 -2.77 -0.19 14.31
C HIS A 141 -3.67 0.55 13.34
N GLU A 142 -3.55 0.25 12.05
CA GLU A 142 -4.37 0.81 10.96
C GLU A 142 -4.55 2.33 11.06
N LEU A 143 -3.43 3.03 11.34
CA LEU A 143 -3.48 4.46 11.57
C LEU A 143 -3.55 5.22 10.25
N ARG A 144 -4.64 5.97 10.07
CA ARG A 144 -4.80 6.89 8.94
C ARG A 144 -4.04 8.17 9.19
N LEU A 145 -3.26 8.58 8.21
CA LEU A 145 -2.33 9.71 8.29
C LEU A 145 -2.55 10.65 7.12
N VAL A 146 -2.51 11.95 7.38
CA VAL A 146 -2.51 12.99 6.35
C VAL A 146 -1.30 13.89 6.58
N ASN A 147 -0.49 14.04 5.55
CA ASN A 147 0.55 15.07 5.48
C ASN A 147 0.09 16.16 4.52
N ALA A 148 -0.66 17.12 5.02
CA ALA A 148 -1.20 18.22 4.21
C ALA A 148 -0.09 19.09 3.59
N ALA A 149 1.01 19.31 4.30
CA ALA A 149 2.16 20.08 3.79
C ALA A 149 2.86 19.34 2.63
N GLY A 150 2.95 18.02 2.71
CA GLY A 150 3.51 17.16 1.65
C GLY A 150 2.50 16.84 0.54
N GLY A 151 1.21 17.03 0.77
CA GLY A 151 0.16 16.76 -0.21
C GLY A 151 -0.10 15.26 -0.42
N TYR A 152 -0.03 14.44 0.63
CA TYR A 152 -0.32 13.00 0.57
C TYR A 152 -0.96 12.49 1.87
N ALA A 153 -1.53 11.30 1.80
CA ALA A 153 -2.14 10.61 2.92
C ALA A 153 -1.91 9.10 2.81
N GLY A 154 -2.45 8.33 3.76
CA GLY A 154 -2.48 6.87 3.69
C GLY A 154 -2.79 6.23 5.03
N THR A 155 -2.82 4.90 5.02
CA THR A 155 -2.95 4.08 6.24
C THR A 155 -1.67 3.31 6.43
N THR A 156 -1.08 3.36 7.63
CA THR A 156 0.05 2.52 8.03
C THR A 156 -0.45 1.38 8.89
N ASP A 157 0.11 0.18 8.71
CA ASP A 157 -0.32 -0.99 9.46
C ASP A 157 -0.08 -0.80 10.96
N ALA A 158 1.10 -0.26 11.35
CA ALA A 158 1.36 0.00 12.76
C ALA A 158 2.39 1.10 13.03
N VAL A 159 2.22 1.75 14.17
CA VAL A 159 3.30 2.45 14.89
C VAL A 159 3.93 1.46 15.87
N MET A 160 5.24 1.32 15.81
CA MET A 160 6.01 0.42 16.67
C MET A 160 6.91 1.16 17.63
N VAL A 161 7.33 0.48 18.70
CA VAL A 161 8.45 0.86 19.57
C VAL A 161 9.46 -0.27 19.60
N ARG A 162 10.73 0.09 19.40
CA ARG A 162 11.89 -0.78 19.55
C ARG A 162 13.01 0.01 20.24
N ASP A 163 13.63 -0.57 21.26
CA ASP A 163 14.71 0.06 22.02
C ASP A 163 14.34 1.47 22.55
N GLY A 164 13.07 1.66 22.95
CA GLY A 164 12.52 2.94 23.41
C GLY A 164 12.23 3.97 22.31
N GLN A 165 12.50 3.67 21.04
CA GLN A 165 12.30 4.56 19.92
C GLN A 165 11.04 4.19 19.14
N GLN A 166 10.26 5.21 18.74
CA GLN A 166 9.10 5.02 17.90
C GLN A 166 9.48 4.95 16.41
N GLY A 167 8.78 4.10 15.68
CA GLY A 167 8.94 3.92 14.24
C GLY A 167 7.65 3.46 13.57
N ILE A 168 7.75 3.20 12.29
CA ILE A 168 6.65 2.66 11.46
C ILE A 168 6.97 1.22 11.12
N LEU A 169 5.93 0.37 11.18
CA LEU A 169 5.99 -1.01 10.74
C LEU A 169 4.91 -1.26 9.70
N ASP A 170 5.24 -2.08 8.70
CA ASP A 170 4.32 -2.46 7.65
C ASP A 170 4.47 -3.96 7.36
N PHE A 171 3.34 -4.68 7.33
CA PHE A 171 3.27 -6.10 7.02
C PHE A 171 3.25 -6.33 5.51
N LYS A 172 3.96 -7.36 5.07
CA LYS A 172 4.02 -7.75 3.66
C LYS A 172 3.82 -9.25 3.50
N SER A 173 2.70 -9.66 2.92
CA SER A 173 2.53 -11.04 2.48
C SER A 173 3.28 -11.28 1.17
N ARG A 174 4.05 -12.37 1.08
CA ARG A 174 4.93 -12.63 -0.07
C ARG A 174 5.14 -14.13 -0.29
N LYS A 175 5.19 -14.55 -1.56
CA LYS A 175 5.71 -15.88 -1.90
C LYS A 175 7.20 -15.90 -1.59
N THR A 176 7.65 -16.93 -0.86
CA THR A 176 9.06 -17.13 -0.51
C THR A 176 9.60 -18.42 -1.14
N LYS A 177 10.91 -18.56 -1.14
CA LYS A 177 11.63 -19.76 -1.56
C LYS A 177 12.54 -20.21 -0.42
N VAL A 178 12.60 -21.52 -0.17
CA VAL A 178 13.44 -22.12 0.87
C VAL A 178 14.89 -21.64 0.74
N GLY A 179 15.48 -21.17 1.83
CA GLY A 179 16.87 -20.70 1.89
C GLY A 179 17.14 -19.33 1.27
N VAL A 180 16.15 -18.66 0.69
CA VAL A 180 16.29 -17.32 0.09
C VAL A 180 15.70 -16.28 1.05
N LYS A 181 16.48 -15.26 1.43
CA LYS A 181 15.99 -14.14 2.26
C LYS A 181 15.00 -13.28 1.49
N CYS A 182 14.10 -12.64 2.25
CA CYS A 182 13.22 -11.62 1.71
C CYS A 182 14.00 -10.30 1.56
N GLU A 183 14.22 -9.89 0.32
CA GLU A 183 14.81 -8.59 0.02
C GLU A 183 13.72 -7.52 -0.15
N PRO A 184 13.83 -6.35 0.50
CA PRO A 184 12.90 -5.25 0.32
C PRO A 184 12.86 -4.77 -1.14
N TRP A 185 11.69 -4.39 -1.60
CA TRP A 185 11.58 -3.61 -2.83
C TRP A 185 11.91 -2.14 -2.53
N ASP A 186 12.52 -1.44 -3.48
CA ASP A 186 12.94 -0.05 -3.35
C ASP A 186 11.86 0.88 -2.77
N THR A 187 10.59 0.59 -3.06
CA THR A 187 9.45 1.40 -2.59
C THR A 187 9.06 1.13 -1.14
N GLU A 188 9.49 0.04 -0.52
CA GLU A 188 9.05 -0.34 0.83
C GLU A 188 9.66 0.58 1.91
N PRO A 189 10.97 0.85 1.93
CA PRO A 189 11.51 1.85 2.85
C PRO A 189 10.97 3.27 2.59
N MET A 190 10.61 3.60 1.34
CA MET A 190 9.96 4.88 1.03
C MET A 190 8.57 4.99 1.65
N GLN A 191 7.81 3.90 1.68
CA GLN A 191 6.50 3.83 2.33
C GLN A 191 6.62 4.04 3.83
N ILE A 192 7.56 3.34 4.48
CA ILE A 192 7.86 3.50 5.91
C ILE A 192 8.26 4.95 6.25
N ALA A 193 9.16 5.53 5.46
CA ALA A 193 9.62 6.91 5.66
C ALA A 193 8.49 7.93 5.48
N ALA A 194 7.65 7.77 4.45
CA ALA A 194 6.52 8.64 4.18
C ALA A 194 5.50 8.63 5.33
N TYR A 195 5.13 7.47 5.82
CA TYR A 195 4.24 7.35 6.98
C TYR A 195 4.89 7.89 8.26
N GLY A 196 6.19 7.67 8.44
CA GLY A 196 6.92 8.23 9.56
C GLY A 196 6.88 9.76 9.57
N VAL A 197 7.16 10.40 8.44
CA VAL A 197 7.07 11.86 8.32
C VAL A 197 5.65 12.36 8.52
N ALA A 198 4.63 11.66 8.02
CA ALA A 198 3.25 12.03 8.26
C ALA A 198 2.84 11.91 9.74
N LYS A 199 3.39 10.94 10.48
CA LYS A 199 3.10 10.67 11.89
C LYS A 199 3.88 11.56 12.84
N PHE A 200 5.21 11.66 12.61
CA PHE A 200 6.14 12.27 13.58
C PHE A 200 6.59 13.68 13.18
N LEU A 201 6.20 14.16 12.01
CA LEU A 201 6.63 15.43 11.40
C LEU A 201 8.15 15.48 11.12
N THR A 202 8.83 14.36 11.23
CA THR A 202 10.25 14.15 10.95
C THR A 202 10.47 12.73 10.42
N VAL A 203 11.64 12.49 9.80
CA VAL A 203 12.01 11.14 9.39
C VAL A 203 12.16 10.27 10.63
N PRO A 204 11.53 9.09 10.69
CA PRO A 204 11.60 8.22 11.86
C PRO A 204 13.03 7.69 12.06
N ILE A 205 13.38 7.40 13.31
CA ILE A 205 14.71 6.88 13.68
C ILE A 205 14.84 5.41 13.29
N CYS A 206 13.74 4.67 13.33
CA CYS A 206 13.68 3.27 12.94
C CYS A 206 12.37 2.94 12.21
N GLY A 207 12.38 1.84 11.49
CA GLY A 207 11.23 1.27 10.80
C GLY A 207 11.45 -0.20 10.51
N ALA A 208 10.39 -0.92 10.14
CA ALA A 208 10.50 -2.33 9.77
C ALA A 208 9.44 -2.74 8.75
N ASN A 209 9.82 -3.68 7.85
CA ASN A 209 8.87 -4.54 7.16
C ASN A 209 8.89 -5.93 7.79
N VAL A 210 7.72 -6.51 7.95
CA VAL A 210 7.52 -7.89 8.41
C VAL A 210 6.98 -8.69 7.25
N TYR A 211 7.82 -9.56 6.69
CA TYR A 211 7.47 -10.42 5.57
C TYR A 211 6.85 -11.72 6.07
N ILE A 212 5.65 -12.02 5.60
CA ILE A 212 4.89 -13.21 5.96
C ILE A 212 4.78 -14.08 4.73
N SER A 213 5.35 -15.29 4.82
CA SER A 213 5.34 -16.21 3.69
C SER A 213 3.94 -16.77 3.43
N THR A 214 3.51 -16.72 2.16
CA THR A 214 2.29 -17.38 1.69
C THR A 214 2.54 -18.78 1.14
N THR A 215 3.81 -19.21 1.01
CA THR A 215 4.21 -20.52 0.46
C THR A 215 4.93 -21.38 1.47
N GLU A 216 5.45 -20.82 2.55
CA GLU A 216 6.14 -21.53 3.64
C GLU A 216 5.46 -21.15 4.96
N PRO A 217 4.36 -21.86 5.34
CA PRO A 217 3.60 -21.53 6.55
C PRO A 217 4.50 -21.45 7.79
N GLY A 218 4.31 -20.40 8.59
CA GLY A 218 5.12 -20.15 9.78
C GLY A 218 6.43 -19.39 9.55
N ARG A 219 6.84 -19.16 8.29
CA ARG A 219 8.02 -18.37 7.98
C ARG A 219 7.68 -16.87 8.02
N VAL A 220 8.38 -16.16 8.90
CA VAL A 220 8.31 -14.69 9.03
C VAL A 220 9.73 -14.14 9.07
N GLU A 221 9.98 -13.07 8.34
CA GLU A 221 11.23 -12.33 8.36
C GLU A 221 10.99 -10.86 8.70
N VAL A 222 11.78 -10.32 9.62
CA VAL A 222 11.73 -8.90 9.99
C VAL A 222 12.95 -8.21 9.40
N VAL A 223 12.71 -7.22 8.55
CA VAL A 223 13.76 -6.36 8.00
C VAL A 223 13.65 -4.98 8.62
N HIS A 224 14.73 -4.55 9.25
CA HIS A 224 14.83 -3.27 9.94
C HIS A 224 15.45 -2.21 9.04
N TYR A 225 15.00 -0.98 9.21
CA TYR A 225 15.57 0.20 8.60
C TYR A 225 16.08 1.15 9.67
N ASN A 226 17.29 1.63 9.51
CA ASN A 226 17.87 2.68 10.36
C ASN A 226 17.51 4.08 9.83
N HIS A 227 17.84 5.10 10.61
CA HIS A 227 17.53 6.49 10.26
C HIS A 227 18.14 6.93 8.92
N ALA A 228 19.38 6.53 8.61
CA ALA A 228 20.05 6.93 7.36
C ALA A 228 19.35 6.35 6.12
N GLU A 229 18.94 5.08 6.19
CA GLU A 229 18.17 4.42 5.13
C GLU A 229 16.82 5.10 4.93
N LEU A 230 16.10 5.38 6.02
CA LEU A 230 14.79 6.04 5.95
C LEU A 230 14.90 7.50 5.49
N TYR A 231 16.00 8.18 5.84
CA TYR A 231 16.28 9.54 5.36
C TYR A 231 16.49 9.57 3.84
N ALA A 232 17.29 8.66 3.31
CA ALA A 232 17.47 8.52 1.86
C ALA A 232 16.15 8.15 1.15
N ALA A 233 15.40 7.21 1.71
CA ALA A 233 14.09 6.80 1.19
C ALA A 233 13.06 7.94 1.20
N TRP A 234 13.03 8.76 2.25
CA TRP A 234 12.20 9.95 2.32
C TRP A 234 12.52 10.96 1.20
N HIS A 235 13.81 11.23 0.96
CA HIS A 235 14.23 12.14 -0.11
C HIS A 235 13.79 11.62 -1.49
N ALA A 236 13.92 10.33 -1.73
CA ALA A 236 13.43 9.71 -2.96
C ALA A 236 11.90 9.85 -3.09
N PHE A 237 11.14 9.56 -2.03
CA PHE A 237 9.67 9.70 -2.03
C PHE A 237 9.24 11.16 -2.24
N ARG A 238 9.92 12.11 -1.65
CA ARG A 238 9.64 13.55 -1.82
C ARG A 238 9.76 13.99 -3.28
N ASN A 239 10.77 13.50 -3.99
CA ASN A 239 10.91 13.75 -5.43
C ASN A 239 9.77 13.11 -6.23
N MET A 240 9.28 11.94 -5.79
CA MET A 240 8.11 11.30 -6.42
C MET A 240 6.81 12.08 -6.20
N ILE A 241 6.63 12.73 -5.06
CA ILE A 241 5.49 13.64 -4.83
C ILE A 241 5.49 14.74 -5.89
N GLU A 242 6.62 15.42 -6.09
CA GLU A 242 6.76 16.50 -7.08
C GLU A 242 6.51 16.00 -8.50
N LEU A 243 7.08 14.85 -8.85
CA LEU A 243 6.87 14.21 -10.16
C LEU A 243 5.39 13.84 -10.36
N TRP A 244 4.75 13.23 -9.34
CA TRP A 244 3.35 12.86 -9.40
C TRP A 244 2.46 14.10 -9.59
N GLN A 245 2.71 15.17 -8.81
CA GLN A 245 1.96 16.42 -8.91
C GLN A 245 2.11 17.06 -10.30
N TYR A 246 3.33 17.04 -10.86
CA TYR A 246 3.58 17.51 -12.21
C TYR A 246 2.83 16.71 -13.26
N LEU A 247 2.96 15.38 -13.25
CA LEU A 247 2.31 14.48 -14.21
C LEU A 247 0.78 14.50 -14.13
N LYS A 248 0.24 14.70 -12.93
CA LYS A 248 -1.22 14.73 -12.71
C LYS A 248 -1.79 16.15 -12.82
N GLY A 249 -0.96 17.20 -12.85
CA GLY A 249 -1.42 18.58 -12.82
C GLY A 249 -2.31 18.87 -11.61
N TYR A 250 -1.97 18.30 -10.45
CA TYR A 250 -2.78 18.41 -9.24
C TYR A 250 -1.91 18.49 -7.98
N ARG A 251 -2.15 19.51 -7.19
CA ARG A 251 -1.59 19.68 -5.83
C ARG A 251 -2.74 19.74 -4.85
N PRO A 252 -2.82 18.81 -3.88
CA PRO A 252 -3.80 18.87 -2.81
C PRO A 252 -3.66 20.16 -2.00
N PRO A 253 -4.75 20.65 -1.36
CA PRO A 253 -4.69 21.86 -0.54
C PRO A 253 -3.69 21.70 0.61
N SER A 254 -2.85 22.73 0.85
CA SER A 254 -2.08 22.83 2.08
C SER A 254 -2.92 23.55 3.14
N THR A 255 -2.86 23.14 4.40
CA THR A 255 -3.64 23.73 5.51
C THR A 255 -3.32 25.19 5.81
N SER A 256 -2.42 25.84 5.08
CA SER A 256 -2.02 27.24 5.27
C SER A 256 -2.94 28.28 4.59
N SER A 257 -4.02 27.90 3.91
CA SER A 257 -4.89 28.83 3.17
C SER A 257 -6.26 29.13 3.82
N ALA A 258 -6.39 28.94 5.13
CA ALA A 258 -7.62 29.29 5.87
C ALA A 258 -7.47 30.59 6.69
N THR A 259 -6.87 31.65 6.11
CA THR A 259 -7.00 33.00 6.70
C THR A 259 -6.65 34.09 5.67
N SER A 260 -7.59 34.43 4.80
CA SER A 260 -7.70 35.80 4.24
C SER A 260 -8.86 35.89 3.23
N ASN A 261 -10.08 35.79 3.72
CA ASN A 261 -11.22 36.47 3.08
C ASN A 261 -12.22 36.87 4.17
N GLN A 262 -11.82 37.82 5.02
CA GLN A 262 -12.77 38.64 5.71
C GLN A 262 -12.54 40.10 5.29
N SER A 263 -13.50 40.55 4.52
CA SER A 263 -14.02 41.92 4.47
C SER A 263 -13.05 43.11 4.33
N VAL A 264 -13.05 43.67 3.13
CA VAL A 264 -13.05 45.10 2.97
C VAL A 264 -14.35 45.47 2.23
N ASN A 265 -15.41 45.71 2.97
CA ASN A 265 -16.50 46.58 2.59
C ASN A 265 -16.55 47.68 3.62
N GLN A 266 -16.06 48.86 3.26
CA GLN A 266 -16.55 50.13 3.69
C GLN A 266 -16.55 51.08 2.49
#